data_b17c11b83436b5e71aa263232b08bef7
#
_entry.id   b17c11b83436b5e71aa263232b08bef7
#
_cell.length_a   1.000
_cell.length_b   1.000
_cell.length_c   1.000
_cell.angle_alpha   90.00
_cell.angle_beta   90.00
_cell.angle_gamma   90.00
#
_symmetry.space_group_name_H-M   'P 1'
#
loop_
_entity.id
_entity.type
_entity.pdbx_description
1 polymer ?
#
loop_
_entity_poly.entity_id
_entity_poly.type
_entity_poly.pdbx_seq_one_letter_code
_entity_poly.pdbx_strand_id
1 'polypeptide(L)'
;MNPYIEILRPGNALMGAISIILVALIDKTFSIPIVLAMITVFFETAAGNVINDFFDYKIDLINKPDRPIPSGRISLKNGRNYAYFLFLAGTVCGFLISYLTDNWIPFIIVLIADVILYLYAYKLKTTPLIGNLTVGFMTGFGFVFGGFSINNPSIITTSLFLGFFAFVMTTAREIVKDIEDIEGDKADGAKTLPILIGEKKPAILAAILIIIDSALCPILYYYHIFGVLYLVVIAIAVILFIYSAILILKSQERTVAAKVSKNLKIGMLIAFVAFVFGSFDLTSLFL
;
A
#
# COMPACT_ATOMS: atom_id res chain seq x y z
N MET A 1 0.74 -21.37 15.74
CA MET A 1 1.69 -20.25 15.65
C MET A 1 1.62 -19.45 16.95
N ASN A 2 2.73 -18.83 17.40
CA ASN A 2 2.68 -17.94 18.57
C ASN A 2 1.70 -16.79 18.31
N PRO A 3 0.71 -16.52 19.22
CA PRO A 3 -0.32 -15.48 18.99
C PRO A 3 0.27 -14.08 18.73
N TYR A 4 1.39 -13.73 19.34
CA TYR A 4 2.07 -12.45 19.12
C TYR A 4 2.73 -12.34 17.73
N ILE A 5 3.09 -13.46 17.09
CA ILE A 5 3.56 -13.47 15.71
C ILE A 5 2.39 -13.48 14.74
N GLU A 6 1.34 -14.23 15.06
CA GLU A 6 0.13 -14.33 14.24
C GLU A 6 -0.55 -12.98 14.04
N ILE A 7 -0.68 -12.17 15.10
CA ILE A 7 -1.36 -10.87 15.06
C ILE A 7 -0.61 -9.83 14.21
N LEU A 8 0.72 -9.95 14.05
CA LEU A 8 1.51 -9.08 13.19
C LEU A 8 1.13 -9.22 11.71
N ARG A 9 0.55 -10.37 11.32
CA ARG A 9 0.32 -10.75 9.91
C ARG A 9 1.61 -10.60 9.09
N PRO A 10 2.66 -11.40 9.38
CA PRO A 10 4.02 -11.19 8.82
C PRO A 10 4.04 -11.08 7.30
N GLY A 11 3.17 -11.82 6.60
CA GLY A 11 3.04 -11.72 5.14
C GLY A 11 2.67 -10.32 4.67
N ASN A 12 1.72 -9.65 5.36
CA ASN A 12 1.33 -8.29 5.02
C ASN A 12 2.44 -7.28 5.36
N ALA A 13 3.09 -7.46 6.51
CA ALA A 13 4.18 -6.60 6.94
C ALA A 13 5.41 -6.69 6.00
N LEU A 14 5.74 -7.89 5.53
CA LEU A 14 6.79 -8.10 4.52
C LEU A 14 6.41 -7.49 3.16
N MET A 15 5.15 -7.60 2.77
CA MET A 15 4.67 -6.96 1.52
C MET A 15 4.83 -5.44 1.56
N GLY A 16 4.64 -4.80 2.72
CA GLY A 16 4.92 -3.36 2.88
C GLY A 16 6.39 -3.00 2.61
N ALA A 17 7.32 -3.85 3.00
CA ALA A 17 8.75 -3.63 2.78
C ALA A 17 9.17 -3.71 1.29
N ILE A 18 8.33 -4.25 0.39
CA ILE A 18 8.63 -4.35 -1.04
C ILE A 18 8.85 -2.96 -1.65
N SER A 19 8.12 -1.93 -1.23
CA SER A 19 8.32 -0.56 -1.72
C SER A 19 9.75 -0.07 -1.47
N ILE A 20 10.31 -0.36 -0.30
CA ILE A 20 11.69 0.01 0.06
C ILE A 20 12.70 -0.77 -0.77
N ILE A 21 12.48 -2.08 -0.94
CA ILE A 21 13.34 -2.94 -1.76
C ILE A 21 13.36 -2.44 -3.21
N LEU A 22 12.20 -2.08 -3.77
CA LEU A 22 12.11 -1.57 -5.15
C LEU A 22 12.89 -0.27 -5.31
N VAL A 23 12.73 0.68 -4.38
CA VAL A 23 13.46 1.95 -4.41
C VAL A 23 14.97 1.70 -4.30
N ALA A 24 15.40 0.79 -3.42
CA ALA A 24 16.80 0.40 -3.27
C ALA A 24 17.38 -0.26 -4.53
N LEU A 25 16.62 -1.13 -5.18
CA LEU A 25 17.02 -1.80 -6.43
C LEU A 25 17.16 -0.79 -7.59
N ILE A 26 16.25 0.20 -7.68
CA ILE A 26 16.28 1.24 -8.69
C ILE A 26 17.51 2.14 -8.50
N ASP A 27 17.84 2.53 -7.27
CA ASP A 27 19.03 3.33 -6.94
C ASP A 27 20.33 2.50 -6.94
N LYS A 28 20.22 1.16 -7.01
CA LYS A 28 21.34 0.21 -6.90
C LYS A 28 22.16 0.39 -5.62
N THR A 29 21.53 0.89 -4.58
CA THR A 29 22.15 1.19 -3.28
C THR A 29 21.60 0.25 -2.21
N PHE A 30 22.51 -0.34 -1.43
CA PHE A 30 22.18 -1.12 -0.24
C PHE A 30 22.99 -0.58 0.94
N SER A 31 22.30 0.06 1.89
CA SER A 31 22.92 0.75 3.01
C SER A 31 22.18 0.46 4.33
N ILE A 32 22.78 0.81 5.46
CA ILE A 32 22.14 0.65 6.78
C ILE A 32 20.81 1.40 6.87
N PRO A 33 20.67 2.66 6.38
CA PRO A 33 19.38 3.35 6.33
C PRO A 33 18.28 2.58 5.58
N ILE A 34 18.61 1.89 4.48
CA ILE A 34 17.63 1.07 3.73
C ILE A 34 17.18 -0.14 4.56
N VAL A 35 18.09 -0.83 5.22
CA VAL A 35 17.74 -1.96 6.09
C VAL A 35 16.85 -1.48 7.24
N LEU A 36 17.18 -0.35 7.86
CA LEU A 36 16.35 0.26 8.88
C LEU A 36 14.99 0.68 8.32
N ALA A 37 14.91 1.20 7.09
CA ALA A 37 13.65 1.56 6.45
C ALA A 37 12.74 0.34 6.20
N MET A 38 13.31 -0.80 5.79
CA MET A 38 12.56 -2.06 5.68
C MET A 38 12.01 -2.52 7.03
N ILE A 39 12.82 -2.44 8.07
CA ILE A 39 12.43 -2.77 9.45
C ILE A 39 11.36 -1.81 9.95
N THR A 40 11.48 -0.51 9.67
CA THR A 40 10.47 0.51 10.00
C THR A 40 9.13 0.16 9.37
N VAL A 41 9.07 -0.05 8.05
CA VAL A 41 7.81 -0.38 7.35
C VAL A 41 7.22 -1.69 7.85
N PHE A 42 8.04 -2.66 8.22
CA PHE A 42 7.57 -3.89 8.85
C PHE A 42 6.90 -3.60 10.20
N PHE A 43 7.53 -2.83 11.08
CA PHE A 43 6.97 -2.49 12.39
C PHE A 43 5.71 -1.64 12.28
N GLU A 44 5.69 -0.62 11.40
CA GLU A 44 4.53 0.22 11.18
C GLU A 44 3.32 -0.58 10.64
N THR A 45 3.56 -1.45 9.65
CA THR A 45 2.49 -2.30 9.11
C THR A 45 1.98 -3.29 10.16
N ALA A 46 2.88 -3.87 10.94
CA ALA A 46 2.54 -4.76 12.04
C ALA A 46 1.77 -4.02 13.15
N ALA A 47 2.20 -2.82 13.53
CA ALA A 47 1.51 -1.97 14.50
C ALA A 47 0.10 -1.63 14.02
N GLY A 48 -0.04 -1.24 12.74
CA GLY A 48 -1.32 -1.01 12.08
C GLY A 48 -2.25 -2.23 12.14
N ASN A 49 -1.75 -3.44 11.90
CA ASN A 49 -2.53 -4.67 12.01
C ASN A 49 -3.00 -4.92 13.45
N VAL A 50 -2.10 -4.77 14.42
CA VAL A 50 -2.40 -5.03 15.85
C VAL A 50 -3.39 -4.01 16.41
N ILE A 51 -3.20 -2.71 16.12
CA ILE A 51 -4.11 -1.66 16.57
C ILE A 51 -5.48 -1.76 15.90
N ASN A 52 -5.53 -2.24 14.66
CA ASN A 52 -6.79 -2.52 13.96
C ASN A 52 -7.56 -3.65 14.65
N ASP A 53 -6.90 -4.77 15.00
CA ASP A 53 -7.55 -5.87 15.74
C ASP A 53 -7.97 -5.45 17.15
N PHE A 54 -7.29 -4.49 17.77
CA PHE A 54 -7.73 -3.89 19.05
C PHE A 54 -9.05 -3.13 18.90
N PHE A 55 -9.19 -2.25 17.91
CA PHE A 55 -10.42 -1.49 17.69
C PHE A 55 -11.57 -2.36 17.16
N ASP A 56 -11.25 -3.41 16.37
CA ASP A 56 -12.22 -4.35 15.81
C ASP A 56 -12.68 -5.43 16.79
N TYR A 57 -12.18 -5.46 18.03
CA TYR A 57 -12.44 -6.54 19.00
C TYR A 57 -13.89 -6.99 19.04
N LYS A 58 -14.86 -6.04 19.16
CA LYS A 58 -16.28 -6.37 19.29
C LYS A 58 -16.85 -7.01 18.01
N ILE A 59 -16.43 -6.55 16.85
CA ILE A 59 -16.86 -7.08 15.55
C ILE A 59 -16.18 -8.43 15.30
N ASP A 60 -14.90 -8.54 15.62
CA ASP A 60 -14.12 -9.76 15.43
C ASP A 60 -14.55 -10.92 16.37
N LEU A 61 -15.17 -10.64 17.52
CA LEU A 61 -15.79 -11.67 18.35
C LEU A 61 -16.85 -12.47 17.59
N ILE A 62 -17.53 -11.85 16.62
CA ILE A 62 -18.58 -12.47 15.81
C ILE A 62 -17.98 -13.00 14.51
N ASN A 63 -17.23 -12.18 13.78
CA ASN A 63 -16.82 -12.49 12.40
C ASN A 63 -15.51 -13.27 12.30
N LYS A 64 -14.61 -13.13 13.29
CA LYS A 64 -13.28 -13.75 13.29
C LYS A 64 -12.88 -14.20 14.72
N PRO A 65 -13.66 -15.09 15.35
CA PRO A 65 -13.49 -15.47 16.77
C PRO A 65 -12.14 -16.14 17.04
N ASP A 66 -11.52 -16.74 16.01
CA ASP A 66 -10.23 -17.42 16.13
C ASP A 66 -9.01 -16.49 16.16
N ARG A 67 -9.19 -15.19 15.90
CA ARG A 67 -8.09 -14.22 15.97
C ARG A 67 -7.50 -14.13 17.38
N PRO A 68 -6.22 -13.75 17.54
CA PRO A 68 -5.54 -13.75 18.84
C PRO A 68 -6.24 -12.97 19.97
N ILE A 69 -6.83 -11.80 19.66
CA ILE A 69 -7.51 -10.99 20.67
C ILE A 69 -8.92 -11.53 20.94
N PRO A 70 -9.81 -11.75 19.97
CA PRO A 70 -11.14 -12.32 20.18
C PRO A 70 -11.12 -13.67 20.90
N SER A 71 -10.19 -14.55 20.55
CA SER A 71 -10.05 -15.89 21.17
C SER A 71 -9.49 -15.85 22.61
N GLY A 72 -9.11 -14.68 23.12
CA GLY A 72 -8.52 -14.53 24.45
C GLY A 72 -7.05 -14.98 24.56
N ARG A 73 -6.43 -15.41 23.46
CA ARG A 73 -5.00 -15.78 23.45
C ARG A 73 -4.07 -14.59 23.71
N ILE A 74 -4.54 -13.37 23.39
CA ILE A 74 -3.93 -12.10 23.78
C ILE A 74 -5.03 -11.24 24.43
N SER A 75 -4.78 -10.73 25.63
CA SER A 75 -5.73 -9.81 26.25
C SER A 75 -5.81 -8.48 25.47
N LEU A 76 -6.98 -7.82 25.50
CA LEU A 76 -7.18 -6.55 24.81
C LEU A 76 -6.16 -5.48 25.23
N LYS A 77 -5.80 -5.43 26.53
CA LYS A 77 -4.78 -4.53 27.07
C LYS A 77 -3.39 -4.83 26.49
N ASN A 78 -3.03 -6.13 26.44
CA ASN A 78 -1.73 -6.53 25.89
C ASN A 78 -1.64 -6.29 24.39
N GLY A 79 -2.72 -6.52 23.64
CA GLY A 79 -2.80 -6.18 22.21
C GLY A 79 -2.53 -4.70 21.97
N ARG A 80 -3.24 -3.81 22.69
CA ARG A 80 -3.01 -2.36 22.59
C ARG A 80 -1.57 -1.96 22.93
N ASN A 81 -1.04 -2.47 24.04
CA ASN A 81 0.32 -2.13 24.48
C ASN A 81 1.37 -2.65 23.47
N TYR A 82 1.11 -3.79 22.85
CA TYR A 82 1.97 -4.35 21.81
C TYR A 82 1.97 -3.49 20.55
N ALA A 83 0.80 -2.96 20.12
CA ALA A 83 0.74 -2.00 19.03
C ALA A 83 1.59 -0.75 19.31
N TYR A 84 1.47 -0.17 20.51
CA TYR A 84 2.27 0.99 20.90
C TYR A 84 3.77 0.71 20.94
N PHE A 85 4.16 -0.49 21.40
CA PHE A 85 5.56 -0.91 21.34
C PHE A 85 6.08 -0.99 19.90
N LEU A 86 5.28 -1.52 18.97
CA LEU A 86 5.65 -1.62 17.56
C LEU A 86 5.77 -0.25 16.89
N PHE A 87 4.80 0.68 17.13
CA PHE A 87 4.90 2.07 16.69
C PHE A 87 6.18 2.73 17.20
N LEU A 88 6.47 2.60 18.51
CA LEU A 88 7.68 3.15 19.08
C LEU A 88 8.96 2.54 18.43
N ALA A 89 8.98 1.24 18.16
CA ALA A 89 10.11 0.58 17.52
C ALA A 89 10.33 1.12 16.10
N GLY A 90 9.25 1.29 15.31
CA GLY A 90 9.31 1.92 13.98
C GLY A 90 9.79 3.36 14.05
N THR A 91 9.22 4.16 14.97
CA THR A 91 9.62 5.55 15.21
C THR A 91 11.10 5.68 15.57
N VAL A 92 11.63 4.79 16.43
CA VAL A 92 13.07 4.75 16.78
C VAL A 92 13.92 4.44 15.55
N CYS A 93 13.51 3.48 14.71
CA CYS A 93 14.21 3.20 13.46
C CYS A 93 14.18 4.42 12.51
N GLY A 94 13.03 5.11 12.38
CA GLY A 94 12.91 6.35 11.61
C GLY A 94 13.83 7.47 12.11
N PHE A 95 13.96 7.63 13.42
CA PHE A 95 14.91 8.55 14.04
C PHE A 95 16.36 8.18 13.69
N LEU A 96 16.73 6.90 13.79
CA LEU A 96 18.07 6.44 13.44
C LEU A 96 18.41 6.67 11.96
N ILE A 97 17.46 6.44 11.06
CA ILE A 97 17.62 6.76 9.63
C ILE A 97 17.95 8.24 9.48
N SER A 98 17.13 9.10 10.10
CA SER A 98 17.31 10.56 10.01
C SER A 98 18.65 11.02 10.55
N TYR A 99 19.10 10.45 11.66
CA TYR A 99 20.40 10.71 12.24
C TYR A 99 21.56 10.28 11.32
N LEU A 100 21.46 9.08 10.70
CA LEU A 100 22.50 8.54 9.82
C LEU A 100 22.58 9.25 8.46
N THR A 101 21.47 9.80 7.99
CA THR A 101 21.38 10.47 6.67
C THR A 101 21.48 12.01 6.77
N ASP A 102 21.55 12.56 7.98
CA ASP A 102 21.43 13.99 8.26
C ASP A 102 20.20 14.64 7.59
N ASN A 103 19.10 13.88 7.52
CA ASN A 103 17.85 14.28 6.91
C ASN A 103 16.68 13.91 7.82
N TRP A 104 15.99 14.90 8.38
CA TRP A 104 14.89 14.68 9.34
C TRP A 104 13.55 14.30 8.70
N ILE A 105 13.46 14.32 7.38
CA ILE A 105 12.21 13.96 6.66
C ILE A 105 11.78 12.51 6.93
N PRO A 106 12.64 11.47 6.91
CA PRO A 106 12.24 10.11 7.25
C PRO A 106 11.57 10.00 8.63
N PHE A 107 12.11 10.65 9.65
CA PHE A 107 11.50 10.66 10.99
C PHE A 107 10.10 11.31 11.00
N ILE A 108 9.95 12.46 10.31
CA ILE A 108 8.66 13.13 10.18
C ILE A 108 7.65 12.25 9.44
N ILE A 109 8.08 11.54 8.39
CA ILE A 109 7.23 10.60 7.63
C ILE A 109 6.70 9.50 8.56
N VAL A 110 7.54 8.91 9.41
CA VAL A 110 7.13 7.87 10.35
C VAL A 110 6.11 8.40 11.36
N LEU A 111 6.35 9.57 11.95
CA LEU A 111 5.39 10.19 12.88
C LEU A 111 4.02 10.45 12.21
N ILE A 112 4.02 10.88 10.96
CA ILE A 112 2.78 11.07 10.19
C ILE A 112 2.10 9.72 9.95
N ALA A 113 2.88 8.67 9.60
CA ALA A 113 2.37 7.32 9.38
C ALA A 113 1.72 6.75 10.64
N ASP A 114 2.35 6.89 11.82
CA ASP A 114 1.80 6.48 13.12
C ASP A 114 0.41 7.07 13.36
N VAL A 115 0.29 8.39 13.18
CA VAL A 115 -0.98 9.09 13.36
C VAL A 115 -2.03 8.60 12.38
N ILE A 116 -1.67 8.45 11.10
CA ILE A 116 -2.61 8.01 10.06
C ILE A 116 -3.05 6.56 10.29
N LEU A 117 -2.14 5.64 10.61
CA LEU A 117 -2.45 4.24 10.89
C LEU A 117 -3.37 4.09 12.11
N TYR A 118 -3.09 4.86 13.17
CA TYR A 118 -3.96 4.89 14.36
C TYR A 118 -5.36 5.42 14.02
N LEU A 119 -5.46 6.56 13.33
CA LEU A 119 -6.73 7.16 12.93
C LEU A 119 -7.49 6.27 11.94
N TYR A 120 -6.78 5.59 11.04
CA TYR A 120 -7.38 4.60 10.14
C TYR A 120 -8.06 3.48 10.92
N ALA A 121 -7.34 2.86 11.85
CA ALA A 121 -7.87 1.79 12.68
C ALA A 121 -9.04 2.26 13.56
N TYR A 122 -8.95 3.48 14.11
CA TYR A 122 -9.96 4.05 14.99
C TYR A 122 -11.25 4.44 14.26
N LYS A 123 -11.16 5.10 13.09
CA LYS A 123 -12.34 5.68 12.43
C LYS A 123 -12.30 5.70 10.91
N LEU A 124 -11.15 5.98 10.27
CA LEU A 124 -11.14 6.31 8.83
C LEU A 124 -11.55 5.13 7.96
N LYS A 125 -11.24 3.89 8.36
CA LYS A 125 -11.61 2.67 7.63
C LYS A 125 -13.11 2.50 7.39
N THR A 126 -13.95 3.07 8.27
CA THR A 126 -15.40 3.02 8.13
C THR A 126 -15.98 4.26 7.46
N THR A 127 -15.12 5.20 7.04
CA THR A 127 -15.52 6.46 6.39
C THR A 127 -15.43 6.29 4.88
N PRO A 128 -16.55 6.49 4.15
CA PRO A 128 -16.62 6.29 2.70
C PRO A 128 -15.54 7.07 1.97
N LEU A 129 -14.87 6.46 1.01
CA LEU A 129 -13.77 7.00 0.21
C LEU A 129 -12.50 7.33 1.02
N ILE A 130 -12.63 7.92 2.22
CA ILE A 130 -11.47 8.29 3.04
C ILE A 130 -10.68 7.03 3.45
N GLY A 131 -11.36 5.93 3.77
CA GLY A 131 -10.72 4.65 4.03
C GLY A 131 -9.87 4.17 2.84
N ASN A 132 -10.45 4.18 1.63
CA ASN A 132 -9.78 3.76 0.40
C ASN A 132 -8.58 4.67 0.07
N LEU A 133 -8.75 6.00 0.20
CA LEU A 133 -7.68 6.99 0.01
C LEU A 133 -6.56 6.80 1.03
N THR A 134 -6.90 6.47 2.28
CA THR A 134 -5.88 6.25 3.32
C THR A 134 -5.03 5.02 3.01
N VAL A 135 -5.63 3.90 2.58
CA VAL A 135 -4.88 2.70 2.18
C VAL A 135 -3.97 3.00 0.97
N GLY A 136 -4.52 3.67 -0.05
CA GLY A 136 -3.75 4.11 -1.21
C GLY A 136 -2.60 5.02 -0.81
N PHE A 137 -2.86 6.04 0.02
CA PHE A 137 -1.85 6.99 0.50
C PHE A 137 -0.73 6.27 1.26
N MET A 138 -1.05 5.40 2.20
CA MET A 138 -0.04 4.64 2.96
C MET A 138 0.81 3.73 2.05
N THR A 139 0.20 3.16 1.00
CA THR A 139 0.94 2.36 0.01
C THR A 139 1.94 3.23 -0.77
N GLY A 140 1.52 4.39 -1.26
CA GLY A 140 2.39 5.34 -1.95
C GLY A 140 3.46 5.95 -1.02
N PHE A 141 3.09 6.21 0.22
CA PHE A 141 3.95 6.83 1.22
C PHE A 141 5.16 5.94 1.58
N GLY A 142 5.03 4.61 1.46
CA GLY A 142 6.14 3.68 1.58
C GLY A 142 7.25 3.93 0.54
N PHE A 143 6.91 4.22 -0.72
CA PHE A 143 7.91 4.57 -1.75
C PHE A 143 8.60 5.89 -1.43
N VAL A 144 7.83 6.90 -1.02
CA VAL A 144 8.37 8.21 -0.64
C VAL A 144 9.33 8.09 0.54
N PHE A 145 8.95 7.31 1.56
CA PHE A 145 9.80 7.02 2.71
C PHE A 145 11.13 6.36 2.28
N GLY A 146 11.07 5.38 1.35
CA GLY A 146 12.26 4.75 0.79
C GLY A 146 13.20 5.75 0.12
N GLY A 147 12.66 6.65 -0.72
CA GLY A 147 13.44 7.68 -1.39
C GLY A 147 14.16 8.63 -0.42
N PHE A 148 13.45 9.13 0.58
CA PHE A 148 14.05 10.01 1.60
C PHE A 148 15.02 9.27 2.54
N SER A 149 14.87 7.95 2.72
CA SER A 149 15.80 7.14 3.51
C SER A 149 17.14 6.91 2.78
N ILE A 150 17.14 6.94 1.44
CA ILE A 150 18.37 6.92 0.62
C ILE A 150 19.02 8.31 0.58
N ASN A 151 18.20 9.36 0.62
CA ASN A 151 18.62 10.76 0.61
C ASN A 151 19.39 11.18 -0.67
N ASN A 152 19.02 10.59 -1.81
CA ASN A 152 19.53 10.95 -3.14
C ASN A 152 18.43 11.74 -3.90
N PRO A 153 18.67 12.99 -4.35
CA PRO A 153 17.65 13.82 -5.02
C PRO A 153 16.97 13.15 -6.23
N SER A 154 17.72 12.40 -7.03
CA SER A 154 17.17 11.67 -8.19
C SER A 154 16.19 10.60 -7.75
N ILE A 155 16.56 9.77 -6.75
CA ILE A 155 15.68 8.70 -6.26
C ILE A 155 14.49 9.25 -5.46
N ILE A 156 14.64 10.38 -4.78
CA ILE A 156 13.51 11.07 -4.14
C ILE A 156 12.47 11.42 -5.20
N THR A 157 12.88 12.07 -6.30
CA THR A 157 11.99 12.41 -7.41
C THR A 157 11.32 11.17 -7.99
N THR A 158 12.10 10.12 -8.27
CA THR A 158 11.58 8.84 -8.77
C THR A 158 10.57 8.26 -7.79
N SER A 159 10.87 8.22 -6.49
CA SER A 159 10.00 7.64 -5.46
C SER A 159 8.68 8.41 -5.28
N LEU A 160 8.67 9.72 -5.54
CA LEU A 160 7.43 10.51 -5.57
C LEU A 160 6.51 10.07 -6.72
N PHE A 161 7.04 9.84 -7.93
CA PHE A 161 6.26 9.29 -9.03
C PHE A 161 5.74 7.89 -8.71
N LEU A 162 6.61 6.98 -8.24
CA LEU A 162 6.21 5.62 -7.89
C LEU A 162 5.15 5.62 -6.79
N GLY A 163 5.31 6.48 -5.78
CA GLY A 163 4.35 6.67 -4.71
C GLY A 163 3.00 7.17 -5.23
N PHE A 164 2.99 8.11 -6.17
CA PHE A 164 1.77 8.60 -6.81
C PHE A 164 1.04 7.49 -7.57
N PHE A 165 1.72 6.72 -8.41
CA PHE A 165 1.13 5.58 -9.12
C PHE A 165 0.59 4.52 -8.14
N ALA A 166 1.36 4.17 -7.13
CA ALA A 166 0.91 3.23 -6.10
C ALA A 166 -0.32 3.74 -5.34
N PHE A 167 -0.38 5.03 -5.02
CA PHE A 167 -1.53 5.68 -4.38
C PHE A 167 -2.78 5.57 -5.24
N VAL A 168 -2.70 6.00 -6.50
CA VAL A 168 -3.87 6.05 -7.40
C VAL A 168 -4.41 4.65 -7.69
N MET A 169 -3.52 3.72 -8.07
CA MET A 169 -3.93 2.37 -8.42
C MET A 169 -4.45 1.58 -7.21
N THR A 170 -3.82 1.73 -6.04
CA THR A 170 -4.31 1.08 -4.81
C THR A 170 -5.68 1.65 -4.41
N THR A 171 -5.88 2.97 -4.50
CA THR A 171 -7.18 3.59 -4.22
C THR A 171 -8.26 3.04 -5.16
N ALA A 172 -7.97 2.94 -6.45
CA ALA A 172 -8.90 2.35 -7.43
C ALA A 172 -9.25 0.89 -7.08
N ARG A 173 -8.24 0.10 -6.70
CA ARG A 173 -8.43 -1.28 -6.29
C ARG A 173 -9.26 -1.41 -5.02
N GLU A 174 -9.04 -0.59 -4.01
CA GLU A 174 -9.83 -0.61 -2.78
C GLU A 174 -11.29 -0.24 -3.03
N ILE A 175 -11.57 0.72 -3.94
CA ILE A 175 -12.95 1.04 -4.37
C ILE A 175 -13.61 -0.17 -5.06
N VAL A 176 -12.87 -0.89 -5.93
CA VAL A 176 -13.37 -2.12 -6.57
C VAL A 176 -13.63 -3.21 -5.54
N LYS A 177 -12.79 -3.30 -4.53
CA LYS A 177 -12.93 -4.28 -3.45
C LYS A 177 -14.17 -4.00 -2.58
N ASP A 178 -14.51 -2.74 -2.34
CA ASP A 178 -15.77 -2.39 -1.66
C ASP A 178 -17.00 -2.84 -2.46
N ILE A 179 -16.92 -2.89 -3.80
CA ILE A 179 -17.98 -3.44 -4.66
C ILE A 179 -18.04 -4.98 -4.52
N GLU A 180 -16.87 -5.64 -4.47
CA GLU A 180 -16.75 -7.09 -4.26
C GLU A 180 -17.36 -7.52 -2.93
N ASP A 181 -17.11 -6.75 -1.86
CA ASP A 181 -17.41 -7.10 -0.47
C ASP A 181 -18.76 -6.52 0.02
N ILE A 182 -19.57 -5.87 -0.83
CA ILE A 182 -20.78 -5.10 -0.48
C ILE A 182 -21.77 -5.86 0.41
N GLU A 183 -21.95 -7.15 0.22
CA GLU A 183 -22.88 -7.98 1.02
C GLU A 183 -22.35 -8.16 2.44
N GLY A 184 -21.06 -8.46 2.58
CA GLY A 184 -20.38 -8.58 3.87
C GLY A 184 -20.35 -7.25 4.61
N ASP A 185 -19.98 -6.17 3.92
CA ASP A 185 -19.95 -4.82 4.47
C ASP A 185 -21.32 -4.35 4.99
N LYS A 186 -22.41 -4.68 4.27
CA LYS A 186 -23.79 -4.41 4.72
C LYS A 186 -24.12 -5.17 6.00
N ALA A 187 -23.75 -6.45 6.07
CA ALA A 187 -23.99 -7.28 7.25
C ALA A 187 -23.23 -6.75 8.48
N ASP A 188 -22.04 -6.20 8.27
CA ASP A 188 -21.19 -5.60 9.31
C ASP A 188 -21.57 -4.14 9.66
N GLY A 189 -22.57 -3.56 8.96
CA GLY A 189 -23.03 -2.17 9.19
C GLY A 189 -22.02 -1.13 8.68
N ALA A 190 -21.11 -1.49 7.79
CA ALA A 190 -20.15 -0.59 7.18
C ALA A 190 -20.86 0.43 6.25
N LYS A 191 -20.22 1.60 6.08
CA LYS A 191 -20.71 2.69 5.22
C LYS A 191 -19.77 2.93 4.05
N THR A 192 -19.58 1.89 3.21
CA THR A 192 -18.73 2.02 2.01
C THR A 192 -19.44 2.76 0.88
N LEU A 193 -18.69 3.27 -0.10
CA LEU A 193 -19.26 4.02 -1.23
C LEU A 193 -20.37 3.25 -1.97
N PRO A 194 -20.19 1.95 -2.32
CA PRO A 194 -21.23 1.19 -3.02
C PRO A 194 -22.52 1.07 -2.22
N ILE A 195 -22.44 1.01 -0.88
CA ILE A 195 -23.60 0.95 0.02
C ILE A 195 -24.37 2.27 -0.01
N LEU A 196 -23.68 3.41 -0.04
CA LEU A 196 -24.28 4.73 0.08
C LEU A 196 -24.85 5.25 -1.23
N ILE A 197 -24.17 5.06 -2.35
CA ILE A 197 -24.50 5.71 -3.63
C ILE A 197 -24.72 4.72 -4.79
N GLY A 198 -24.81 3.41 -4.47
CA GLY A 198 -24.92 2.32 -5.45
C GLY A 198 -23.59 1.98 -6.12
N GLU A 199 -23.51 0.84 -6.76
CA GLU A 199 -22.25 0.24 -7.26
C GLU A 199 -21.70 0.95 -8.52
N LYS A 200 -22.58 1.52 -9.37
CA LYS A 200 -22.19 2.12 -10.65
C LYS A 200 -21.26 3.33 -10.50
N LYS A 201 -21.56 4.24 -9.56
CA LYS A 201 -20.76 5.46 -9.37
C LYS A 201 -19.35 5.16 -8.87
N PRO A 202 -19.15 4.30 -7.85
CA PRO A 202 -17.81 3.83 -7.45
C PRO A 202 -17.08 3.10 -8.58
N ALA A 203 -17.75 2.28 -9.38
CA ALA A 203 -17.16 1.62 -10.54
C ALA A 203 -16.63 2.61 -11.58
N ILE A 204 -17.38 3.69 -11.86
CA ILE A 204 -16.94 4.77 -12.75
C ILE A 204 -15.73 5.49 -12.15
N LEU A 205 -15.74 5.81 -10.86
CA LEU A 205 -14.63 6.46 -10.19
C LEU A 205 -13.36 5.60 -10.25
N ALA A 206 -13.47 4.30 -9.93
CA ALA A 206 -12.35 3.36 -10.03
C ALA A 206 -11.80 3.27 -11.46
N ALA A 207 -12.68 3.17 -12.47
CA ALA A 207 -12.27 3.12 -13.87
C ALA A 207 -11.55 4.40 -14.31
N ILE A 208 -12.01 5.58 -13.88
CA ILE A 208 -11.35 6.87 -14.15
C ILE A 208 -9.94 6.88 -13.55
N LEU A 209 -9.79 6.47 -12.29
CA LEU A 209 -8.48 6.40 -11.63
C LEU A 209 -7.54 5.44 -12.36
N ILE A 210 -8.02 4.26 -12.75
CA ILE A 210 -7.24 3.27 -13.51
C ILE A 210 -6.78 3.85 -14.85
N ILE A 211 -7.68 4.54 -15.59
CA ILE A 211 -7.37 5.11 -16.90
C ILE A 211 -6.35 6.25 -16.76
N ILE A 212 -6.54 7.16 -15.79
CA ILE A 212 -5.60 8.27 -15.54
C ILE A 212 -4.22 7.71 -15.19
N ASP A 213 -4.14 6.77 -14.26
CA ASP A 213 -2.89 6.14 -13.85
C ASP A 213 -2.18 5.48 -15.05
N SER A 214 -2.93 4.71 -15.85
CA SER A 214 -2.42 4.04 -17.05
C SER A 214 -1.92 5.04 -18.11
N ALA A 215 -2.64 6.15 -18.30
CA ALA A 215 -2.28 7.19 -19.27
C ALA A 215 -1.01 7.96 -18.86
N LEU A 216 -0.74 8.06 -17.56
CA LEU A 216 0.44 8.72 -17.02
C LEU A 216 1.69 7.81 -16.97
N CYS A 217 1.55 6.49 -17.07
CA CYS A 217 2.70 5.58 -17.04
C CYS A 217 3.86 5.97 -18.01
N PRO A 218 3.62 6.39 -19.28
CA PRO A 218 4.71 6.76 -20.19
C PRO A 218 5.54 7.97 -19.74
N ILE A 219 5.06 8.75 -18.77
CA ILE A 219 5.75 9.96 -18.29
C ILE A 219 7.14 9.65 -17.72
N LEU A 220 7.32 8.48 -17.08
CA LEU A 220 8.59 8.07 -16.51
C LEU A 220 9.68 7.82 -17.60
N TYR A 221 9.25 7.36 -18.76
CA TYR A 221 10.14 7.26 -19.93
C TYR A 221 10.41 8.63 -20.54
N TYR A 222 9.38 9.46 -20.69
CA TYR A 222 9.49 10.80 -21.28
C TYR A 222 10.47 11.70 -20.50
N TYR A 223 10.47 11.63 -19.18
CA TYR A 223 11.43 12.34 -18.32
C TYR A 223 12.77 11.61 -18.14
N HIS A 224 13.04 10.57 -18.92
CA HIS A 224 14.28 9.79 -18.84
C HIS A 224 14.58 9.19 -17.45
N ILE A 225 13.53 8.97 -16.65
CA ILE A 225 13.67 8.29 -15.35
C ILE A 225 13.94 6.80 -15.58
N PHE A 226 13.26 6.21 -16.58
CA PHE A 226 13.42 4.81 -16.95
C PHE A 226 13.69 4.66 -18.45
N GLY A 227 14.44 3.60 -18.80
CA GLY A 227 14.78 3.26 -20.20
C GLY A 227 13.64 2.56 -20.96
N VAL A 228 13.90 2.17 -22.21
CA VAL A 228 12.91 1.57 -23.12
C VAL A 228 12.32 0.25 -22.59
N LEU A 229 13.08 -0.52 -21.83
CA LEU A 229 12.58 -1.76 -21.20
C LEU A 229 11.39 -1.52 -20.28
N TYR A 230 11.37 -0.39 -19.58
CA TYR A 230 10.21 0.02 -18.81
C TYR A 230 8.95 0.06 -19.67
N LEU A 231 9.01 0.73 -20.85
CA LEU A 231 7.86 0.86 -21.74
C LEU A 231 7.31 -0.50 -22.19
N VAL A 232 8.20 -1.44 -22.51
CA VAL A 232 7.79 -2.78 -22.98
C VAL A 232 7.05 -3.53 -21.88
N VAL A 233 7.59 -3.52 -20.66
CA VAL A 233 6.99 -4.28 -19.55
C VAL A 233 5.75 -3.57 -19.01
N ILE A 234 5.77 -2.24 -18.86
CA ILE A 234 4.63 -1.49 -18.37
C ILE A 234 3.42 -1.56 -19.31
N ALA A 235 3.64 -1.68 -20.63
CA ALA A 235 2.57 -1.86 -21.59
C ALA A 235 1.70 -3.09 -21.28
N ILE A 236 2.29 -4.17 -20.78
CA ILE A 236 1.55 -5.37 -20.37
C ILE A 236 0.64 -5.06 -19.18
N ALA A 237 1.13 -4.32 -18.17
CA ALA A 237 0.34 -3.89 -17.03
C ALA A 237 -0.79 -2.94 -17.48
N VAL A 238 -0.49 -1.98 -18.34
CA VAL A 238 -1.48 -1.01 -18.88
C VAL A 238 -2.60 -1.71 -19.63
N ILE A 239 -2.29 -2.70 -20.47
CA ILE A 239 -3.31 -3.50 -21.16
C ILE A 239 -4.23 -4.19 -20.14
N LEU A 240 -3.67 -4.79 -19.08
CA LEU A 240 -4.44 -5.44 -18.04
C LEU A 240 -5.28 -4.46 -17.22
N PHE A 241 -4.76 -3.25 -16.95
CA PHE A 241 -5.46 -2.18 -16.27
C PHE A 241 -6.64 -1.66 -17.10
N ILE A 242 -6.44 -1.35 -18.36
CA ILE A 242 -7.52 -0.89 -19.26
C ILE A 242 -8.59 -1.97 -19.44
N TYR A 243 -8.18 -3.24 -19.61
CA TYR A 243 -9.11 -4.36 -19.65
C TYR A 243 -9.97 -4.43 -18.36
N SER A 244 -9.34 -4.22 -17.21
CA SER A 244 -10.00 -4.22 -15.90
C SER A 244 -10.97 -3.03 -15.73
N ALA A 245 -10.59 -1.83 -16.20
CA ALA A 245 -11.49 -0.68 -16.24
C ALA A 245 -12.74 -0.93 -17.10
N ILE A 246 -12.56 -1.54 -18.28
CA ILE A 246 -13.69 -1.90 -19.15
C ILE A 246 -14.60 -2.94 -18.48
N LEU A 247 -14.02 -3.94 -17.80
CA LEU A 247 -14.80 -4.98 -17.11
C LEU A 247 -15.68 -4.40 -16.01
N ILE A 248 -15.11 -3.55 -15.12
CA ILE A 248 -15.88 -2.99 -14.01
C ILE A 248 -16.95 -2.00 -14.46
N LEU A 249 -16.76 -1.32 -15.59
CA LEU A 249 -17.79 -0.48 -16.19
C LEU A 249 -18.95 -1.30 -16.79
N LYS A 250 -18.69 -2.49 -17.33
CA LYS A 250 -19.70 -3.36 -17.93
C LYS A 250 -20.56 -4.08 -16.90
N SER A 251 -19.98 -4.54 -15.80
CA SER A 251 -20.71 -5.24 -14.75
C SER A 251 -20.05 -4.98 -13.39
N GLN A 252 -20.89 -4.77 -12.38
CA GLN A 252 -20.51 -4.60 -10.98
C GLN A 252 -20.80 -5.85 -10.15
N GLU A 253 -21.14 -6.98 -10.78
CA GLU A 253 -21.34 -8.25 -10.08
C GLU A 253 -20.10 -8.63 -9.26
N ARG A 254 -20.33 -9.23 -8.09
CA ARG A 254 -19.26 -9.64 -7.16
C ARG A 254 -18.15 -10.44 -7.85
N THR A 255 -18.50 -11.38 -8.72
CA THR A 255 -17.54 -12.21 -9.46
C THR A 255 -16.65 -11.39 -10.40
N VAL A 256 -17.24 -10.35 -11.03
CA VAL A 256 -16.51 -9.42 -11.91
C VAL A 256 -15.61 -8.52 -11.09
N ALA A 257 -16.12 -7.94 -10.00
CA ALA A 257 -15.34 -7.11 -9.10
C ALA A 257 -14.14 -7.87 -8.51
N ALA A 258 -14.33 -9.12 -8.07
CA ALA A 258 -13.27 -10.01 -7.61
C ALA A 258 -12.18 -10.25 -8.67
N LYS A 259 -12.61 -10.50 -9.93
CA LYS A 259 -11.70 -10.66 -11.07
C LYS A 259 -10.91 -9.39 -11.33
N VAL A 260 -11.57 -8.23 -11.30
CA VAL A 260 -10.93 -6.92 -11.50
C VAL A 260 -9.93 -6.62 -10.38
N SER A 261 -10.31 -6.80 -9.12
CA SER A 261 -9.44 -6.63 -7.95
C SER A 261 -8.17 -7.49 -8.07
N LYS A 262 -8.32 -8.76 -8.51
CA LYS A 262 -7.19 -9.66 -8.78
C LYS A 262 -6.31 -9.18 -9.94
N ASN A 263 -6.91 -8.76 -11.04
CA ASN A 263 -6.19 -8.25 -12.21
C ASN A 263 -5.37 -7.01 -11.87
N LEU A 264 -5.96 -6.06 -11.11
CA LEU A 264 -5.24 -4.86 -10.66
C LEU A 264 -4.02 -5.23 -9.80
N LYS A 265 -4.17 -6.20 -8.89
CA LYS A 265 -3.05 -6.71 -8.09
C LYS A 265 -1.94 -7.31 -8.97
N ILE A 266 -2.30 -8.10 -9.97
CA ILE A 266 -1.33 -8.70 -10.93
C ILE A 266 -0.67 -7.58 -11.75
N GLY A 267 -1.44 -6.61 -12.25
CA GLY A 267 -0.92 -5.47 -13.01
C GLY A 267 0.07 -4.64 -12.20
N MET A 268 -0.21 -4.38 -10.91
CA MET A 268 0.73 -3.70 -10.01
C MET A 268 2.03 -4.49 -9.82
N LEU A 269 1.98 -5.82 -9.72
CA LEU A 269 3.18 -6.65 -9.66
C LEU A 269 4.00 -6.57 -10.96
N ILE A 270 3.34 -6.56 -12.11
CA ILE A 270 4.00 -6.35 -13.41
C ILE A 270 4.63 -4.95 -13.49
N ALA A 271 3.92 -3.92 -12.99
CA ALA A 271 4.47 -2.57 -12.93
C ALA A 271 5.72 -2.48 -12.03
N PHE A 272 5.75 -3.18 -10.90
CA PHE A 272 6.95 -3.27 -10.06
C PHE A 272 8.13 -3.90 -10.80
N VAL A 273 7.87 -4.97 -11.57
CA VAL A 273 8.89 -5.57 -12.45
C VAL A 273 9.35 -4.56 -13.51
N ALA A 274 8.41 -3.79 -14.11
CA ALA A 274 8.74 -2.76 -15.09
C ALA A 274 9.66 -1.67 -14.50
N PHE A 275 9.41 -1.23 -13.26
CA PHE A 275 10.26 -0.24 -12.58
C PHE A 275 11.69 -0.75 -12.39
N VAL A 276 11.85 -2.01 -11.95
CA VAL A 276 13.18 -2.62 -11.81
C VAL A 276 13.89 -2.73 -13.17
N PHE A 277 13.23 -3.30 -14.18
CA PHE A 277 13.83 -3.42 -15.51
C PHE A 277 14.13 -2.07 -16.15
N GLY A 278 13.28 -1.08 -15.91
CA GLY A 278 13.48 0.28 -16.41
C GLY A 278 14.69 1.00 -15.82
N SER A 279 15.13 0.60 -14.61
CA SER A 279 16.32 1.16 -13.98
C SER A 279 17.65 0.60 -14.54
N PHE A 280 17.59 -0.47 -15.33
CA PHE A 280 18.75 -0.98 -16.07
C PHE A 280 18.88 -0.20 -17.37
N ASP A 281 19.93 0.60 -17.48
CA ASP A 281 20.27 1.27 -18.72
C ASP A 281 20.94 0.28 -19.69
N LEU A 282 20.16 -0.17 -20.69
CA LEU A 282 20.69 -1.06 -21.73
C LEU A 282 21.57 -0.33 -22.76
N THR A 283 21.55 1.00 -22.78
CA THR A 283 22.39 1.77 -23.71
C THR A 283 23.88 1.52 -23.44
N SER A 284 24.23 1.23 -22.17
CA SER A 284 25.60 0.84 -21.80
C SER A 284 26.02 -0.58 -22.24
N LEU A 285 25.07 -1.43 -22.70
CA LEU A 285 25.37 -2.78 -23.22
C LEU A 285 25.61 -2.81 -24.73
N PHE A 286 25.29 -1.72 -25.42
CA PHE A 286 25.43 -1.60 -26.88
C PHE A 286 26.46 -0.52 -27.30
N LEU A 287 27.15 0.10 -26.35
CA LEU A 287 28.31 0.96 -26.50
C LEU A 287 29.57 0.28 -25.97
#